data_0fc7ac10ac23bb83900f8f8a49b5d134
#
_entry.id   0fc7ac10ac23bb83900f8f8a49b5d134
#
_cell.length_a   1.000
_cell.length_b   1.000
_cell.length_c   1.000
_cell.angle_alpha   90.00
_cell.angle_beta   90.00
_cell.angle_gamma   90.00
#
_symmetry.space_group_name_H-M   'P 1'
#
loop_
_entity.id
_entity.type
_entity.pdbx_description
1 polymer ?
#
loop_
_entity_poly.entity_id
_entity_poly.type
_entity_poly.pdbx_seq_one_letter_code
_entity_poly.pdbx_strand_id
1 'polypeptide(L)'
;MIKVSGPLVVADGLEDANVSDVVRVGEQHLIGEILNMTGGSASIQVYEETSGLGPGAEVVTTGMPLSVELGPGMLENIYDGIQRPLPEIRDLTGETIARGVSVPALNRKKIWNFVPAAKEGDELVAGDVLGTVQETTAILHKIMVPPTIKKGTVKWIRGGEFTVEEKIACLTLGDGSEIELDMIQRWPVRIQRPNAGKFTPSRPRNSGPRITDTMLPVPKG
;
A
#
# COMPACT_ATOMS: atom_id res chain seq x y z
N MET A 1 -11.02 13.21 20.74
CA MET A 1 -10.47 12.11 21.57
C MET A 1 -11.00 12.22 22.99
N ILE A 2 -11.40 11.09 23.62
CA ILE A 2 -11.99 11.03 24.97
C ILE A 2 -11.01 10.42 25.97
N LYS A 3 -10.29 9.39 25.57
CA LYS A 3 -9.44 8.60 26.49
C LYS A 3 -8.18 8.11 25.77
N VAL A 4 -7.08 8.07 26.50
CA VAL A 4 -5.80 7.47 26.08
C VAL A 4 -5.38 6.45 27.13
N SER A 5 -4.98 5.26 26.70
CA SER A 5 -4.48 4.20 27.59
C SER A 5 -3.38 3.41 26.88
N GLY A 6 -2.15 3.86 27.01
CA GLY A 6 -1.04 3.33 26.21
C GLY A 6 -1.32 3.53 24.71
N PRO A 7 -1.16 2.49 23.88
CA PRO A 7 -1.40 2.60 22.44
C PRO A 7 -2.89 2.67 22.06
N LEU A 8 -3.79 2.47 23.02
CA LEU A 8 -5.23 2.51 22.79
C LEU A 8 -5.78 3.92 23.03
N VAL A 9 -6.43 4.46 22.03
CA VAL A 9 -7.11 5.76 22.05
C VAL A 9 -8.60 5.55 21.79
N VAL A 10 -9.46 6.27 22.50
CA VAL A 10 -10.91 6.30 22.24
C VAL A 10 -11.28 7.70 21.79
N ALA A 11 -12.00 7.80 20.68
CA ALA A 11 -12.45 9.06 20.10
C ALA A 11 -13.93 9.00 19.69
N ASP A 12 -14.62 10.12 19.79
CA ASP A 12 -15.99 10.34 19.29
C ASP A 12 -15.98 11.17 18.00
N GLY A 13 -17.15 11.23 17.35
CA GLY A 13 -17.35 12.06 16.15
C GLY A 13 -16.71 11.49 14.89
N LEU A 14 -16.59 10.16 14.81
CA LEU A 14 -16.07 9.42 13.65
C LEU A 14 -17.19 8.60 12.98
N GLU A 15 -18.39 9.17 12.85
CA GLU A 15 -19.58 8.46 12.36
C GLU A 15 -19.42 8.03 10.89
N ASP A 16 -18.63 8.76 10.11
CA ASP A 16 -18.34 8.46 8.70
C ASP A 16 -17.16 7.51 8.49
N ALA A 17 -16.51 7.06 9.57
CA ALA A 17 -15.38 6.16 9.49
C ALA A 17 -15.83 4.69 9.57
N ASN A 18 -14.97 3.81 9.07
CA ASN A 18 -15.17 2.36 9.12
C ASN A 18 -14.13 1.68 10.02
N VAL A 19 -14.46 0.49 10.49
CA VAL A 19 -13.48 -0.39 11.16
C VAL A 19 -12.35 -0.68 10.17
N SER A 20 -11.12 -0.63 10.67
CA SER A 20 -9.86 -0.74 9.93
C SER A 20 -9.44 0.51 9.14
N ASP A 21 -10.21 1.60 9.18
CA ASP A 21 -9.73 2.86 8.61
C ASP A 21 -8.53 3.40 9.39
N VAL A 22 -7.61 3.99 8.65
CA VAL A 22 -6.47 4.71 9.22
C VAL A 22 -6.93 6.08 9.69
N VAL A 23 -6.48 6.47 10.87
CA VAL A 23 -6.72 7.79 11.46
C VAL A 23 -5.40 8.49 11.77
N ARG A 24 -5.45 9.81 11.83
CA ARG A 24 -4.38 10.69 12.30
C ARG A 24 -4.75 11.24 13.67
N VAL A 25 -3.91 11.02 14.66
CA VAL A 25 -4.21 11.31 16.07
C VAL A 25 -3.32 12.44 16.57
N GLY A 26 -3.96 13.49 17.13
CA GLY A 26 -3.30 14.65 17.72
C GLY A 26 -2.58 15.54 16.73
N GLU A 27 -1.96 16.60 17.22
CA GLU A 27 -1.23 17.61 16.42
C GLU A 27 -0.05 17.01 15.63
N GLN A 28 0.54 15.93 16.13
CA GLN A 28 1.65 15.23 15.47
C GLN A 28 1.17 14.26 14.38
N HIS A 29 -0.15 14.14 14.18
CA HIS A 29 -0.74 13.26 13.17
C HIS A 29 -0.26 11.80 13.27
N LEU A 30 -0.17 11.27 14.51
CA LEU A 30 0.25 9.89 14.75
C LEU A 30 -0.67 8.91 14.03
N ILE A 31 -0.09 7.88 13.43
CA ILE A 31 -0.84 6.90 12.66
C ILE A 31 -1.51 5.91 13.61
N GLY A 32 -2.83 5.76 13.46
CA GLY A 32 -3.62 4.74 14.16
C GLY A 32 -4.61 4.06 13.23
N GLU A 33 -5.15 2.93 13.68
CA GLU A 33 -6.17 2.15 12.98
C GLU A 33 -7.38 1.96 13.90
N ILE A 34 -8.58 2.10 13.35
CA ILE A 34 -9.83 1.84 14.07
C ILE A 34 -10.00 0.34 14.25
N LEU A 35 -9.98 -0.13 15.50
CA LEU A 35 -10.18 -1.54 15.84
C LEU A 35 -11.65 -1.91 15.98
N ASN A 36 -12.44 -1.00 16.54
CA ASN A 36 -13.86 -1.22 16.81
C ASN A 36 -14.60 0.10 16.91
N MET A 37 -15.88 0.07 16.58
CA MET A 37 -16.79 1.21 16.70
C MET A 37 -18.00 0.79 17.52
N THR A 38 -18.39 1.62 18.48
CA THR A 38 -19.54 1.39 19.36
C THR A 38 -20.23 2.70 19.69
N GLY A 39 -21.46 2.86 19.21
CA GLY A 39 -22.31 4.01 19.58
C GLY A 39 -21.72 5.38 19.22
N GLY A 40 -21.04 5.51 18.07
CA GLY A 40 -20.38 6.74 17.62
C GLY A 40 -18.96 6.95 18.17
N SER A 41 -18.51 6.13 19.11
CA SER A 41 -17.14 6.12 19.61
C SER A 41 -16.30 5.07 18.90
N ALA A 42 -15.06 5.42 18.52
CA ALA A 42 -14.09 4.55 17.91
C ALA A 42 -12.97 4.20 18.89
N SER A 43 -12.64 2.91 18.98
CA SER A 43 -11.42 2.41 19.66
C SER A 43 -10.31 2.31 18.63
N ILE A 44 -9.22 3.01 18.83
CA ILE A 44 -8.14 3.22 17.89
C ILE A 44 -6.85 2.68 18.47
N GLN A 45 -6.13 1.86 17.74
CA GLN A 45 -4.76 1.47 18.06
C GLN A 45 -3.80 2.41 17.35
N VAL A 46 -3.02 3.16 18.11
CA VAL A 46 -1.95 4.02 17.58
C VAL A 46 -0.67 3.18 17.45
N TYR A 47 0.01 3.28 16.32
CA TYR A 47 1.23 2.52 16.04
C TYR A 47 2.50 3.17 16.60
N GLU A 48 2.40 4.41 17.02
CA GLU A 48 3.49 5.18 17.59
C GLU A 48 3.26 5.45 19.08
N GLU A 49 4.28 5.96 19.76
CA GLU A 49 4.18 6.31 21.17
C GLU A 49 3.20 7.46 21.39
N THR A 50 2.27 7.26 22.30
CA THR A 50 1.17 8.20 22.61
C THR A 50 1.48 9.16 23.76
N SER A 51 2.71 9.18 24.27
CA SER A 51 3.11 10.09 25.37
C SER A 51 2.85 11.55 24.98
N GLY A 52 2.17 12.26 25.87
CA GLY A 52 1.77 13.65 25.66
C GLY A 52 0.43 13.84 24.95
N LEU A 53 -0.22 12.76 24.46
CA LEU A 53 -1.61 12.84 24.04
C LEU A 53 -2.56 12.87 25.25
N GLY A 54 -3.62 13.65 25.14
CA GLY A 54 -4.63 13.79 26.19
C GLY A 54 -6.04 13.94 25.62
N PRO A 55 -7.07 13.83 26.47
CA PRO A 55 -8.45 14.12 26.07
C PRO A 55 -8.56 15.51 25.43
N GLY A 56 -9.37 15.61 24.39
CA GLY A 56 -9.55 16.83 23.59
C GLY A 56 -8.67 16.92 22.36
N ALA A 57 -7.63 16.08 22.21
CA ALA A 57 -6.83 16.05 20.99
C ALA A 57 -7.66 15.58 19.78
N GLU A 58 -7.41 16.17 18.63
CA GLU A 58 -8.12 15.89 17.40
C GLU A 58 -7.80 14.48 16.86
N VAL A 59 -8.79 13.85 16.23
CA VAL A 59 -8.64 12.60 15.52
C VAL A 59 -9.32 12.73 14.16
N VAL A 60 -8.55 12.58 13.09
CA VAL A 60 -9.04 12.72 11.71
C VAL A 60 -8.96 11.39 10.99
N THR A 61 -10.07 10.93 10.43
CA THR A 61 -10.08 9.74 9.57
C THR A 61 -9.50 10.04 8.20
N THR A 62 -8.83 9.06 7.60
CA THR A 62 -8.41 9.13 6.19
C THR A 62 -9.48 8.59 5.25
N GLY A 63 -10.53 7.96 5.76
CA GLY A 63 -11.57 7.29 4.97
C GLY A 63 -11.08 6.06 4.20
N MET A 64 -9.89 5.57 4.51
CA MET A 64 -9.29 4.42 3.84
C MET A 64 -8.61 3.49 4.84
N PRO A 65 -8.69 2.17 4.62
CA PRO A 65 -7.98 1.20 5.44
C PRO A 65 -6.47 1.30 5.22
N LEU A 66 -5.70 0.73 6.17
CA LEU A 66 -4.25 0.62 6.02
C LEU A 66 -3.91 -0.06 4.69
N SER A 67 -3.23 0.69 3.84
CA SER A 67 -2.93 0.29 2.47
C SER A 67 -1.45 0.47 2.19
N VAL A 68 -0.91 -0.38 1.34
CA VAL A 68 0.47 -0.29 0.83
C VAL A 68 0.47 0.28 -0.59
N GLU A 69 1.50 1.03 -0.91
CA GLU A 69 1.77 1.50 -2.26
C GLU A 69 2.65 0.48 -2.98
N LEU A 70 2.13 -0.07 -4.06
CA LEU A 70 2.80 -1.07 -4.90
C LEU A 70 3.19 -0.40 -6.22
N GLY A 71 4.48 -0.42 -6.54
CA GLY A 71 5.01 0.20 -7.75
C GLY A 71 6.52 0.05 -7.86
N PRO A 72 7.15 0.59 -8.91
CA PRO A 72 8.60 0.52 -9.09
C PRO A 72 9.35 1.26 -7.96
N GLY A 73 10.44 0.69 -7.48
CA GLY A 73 11.28 1.24 -6.42
C GLY A 73 11.09 0.61 -5.06
N MET A 74 10.25 -0.43 -4.95
CA MET A 74 10.09 -1.17 -3.70
C MET A 74 11.26 -2.10 -3.36
N LEU A 75 11.84 -2.75 -4.37
CA LEU A 75 12.77 -3.87 -4.19
C LEU A 75 14.15 -3.50 -3.63
N GLU A 76 14.54 -2.26 -3.75
CA GLU A 76 15.84 -1.76 -3.26
C GLU A 76 15.69 -0.92 -1.98
N ASN A 77 14.52 -0.92 -1.36
CA ASN A 77 14.24 -0.10 -0.19
C ASN A 77 13.95 -0.97 1.05
N ILE A 78 14.15 -0.38 2.22
CA ILE A 78 13.88 -0.99 3.53
C ILE A 78 12.75 -0.22 4.18
N TYR A 79 11.70 -0.94 4.58
CA TYR A 79 10.48 -0.35 5.13
C TYR A 79 10.24 -0.82 6.56
N ASP A 80 9.55 0.00 7.32
CA ASP A 80 8.95 -0.43 8.59
C ASP A 80 7.60 -1.15 8.38
N GLY A 81 6.92 -1.50 9.49
CA GLY A 81 5.67 -2.25 9.46
C GLY A 81 4.46 -1.54 8.84
N ILE A 82 4.55 -0.24 8.57
CA ILE A 82 3.51 0.57 7.91
C ILE A 82 3.99 1.19 6.60
N GLN A 83 5.02 0.58 6.02
CA GLN A 83 5.61 0.96 4.75
C GLN A 83 6.24 2.37 4.73
N ARG A 84 6.83 2.84 5.85
CA ARG A 84 7.65 4.04 5.81
C ARG A 84 9.08 3.69 5.41
N PRO A 85 9.68 4.36 4.42
CA PRO A 85 11.04 4.05 3.98
C PRO A 85 12.07 4.53 5.02
N LEU A 86 12.83 3.59 5.60
CA LEU A 86 13.77 3.85 6.69
C LEU A 86 14.97 4.70 6.27
N PRO A 87 15.55 4.54 5.06
CA PRO A 87 16.65 5.40 4.61
C PRO A 87 16.24 6.88 4.57
N GLU A 88 15.09 7.19 3.99
CA GLU A 88 14.58 8.56 3.87
C GLU A 88 14.21 9.15 5.24
N ILE A 89 13.68 8.33 6.15
CA ILE A 89 13.42 8.76 7.53
C ILE A 89 14.74 9.11 8.24
N ARG A 90 15.77 8.27 8.10
CA ARG A 90 17.07 8.52 8.70
C ARG A 90 17.71 9.83 8.19
N ASP A 91 17.56 10.12 6.91
CA ASP A 91 18.06 11.36 6.32
C ASP A 91 17.34 12.61 6.86
N LEU A 92 16.07 12.47 7.26
CA LEU A 92 15.26 13.54 7.83
C LEU A 92 15.44 13.72 9.33
N THR A 93 15.52 12.62 10.09
CA THR A 93 15.41 12.64 11.56
C THR A 93 16.66 12.12 12.28
N GLY A 94 17.67 11.65 11.54
CA GLY A 94 18.89 11.05 12.08
C GLY A 94 18.67 9.59 12.49
N GLU A 95 19.41 9.14 13.53
CA GLU A 95 19.42 7.72 13.96
C GLU A 95 18.13 7.25 14.66
N THR A 96 17.18 8.14 14.91
CA THR A 96 15.92 7.81 15.59
C THR A 96 14.72 8.17 14.73
N ILE A 97 13.68 7.36 14.78
CA ILE A 97 12.41 7.64 14.11
C ILE A 97 11.61 8.64 14.95
N ALA A 98 11.48 9.88 14.45
CA ALA A 98 10.66 10.88 15.11
C ALA A 98 9.18 10.53 14.98
N ARG A 99 8.39 10.85 16.04
CA ARG A 99 6.94 10.63 16.03
C ARG A 99 6.26 11.49 14.96
N GLY A 100 5.24 10.92 14.32
CA GLY A 100 4.45 11.60 13.30
C GLY A 100 5.19 11.85 11.97
N VAL A 101 6.41 11.33 11.82
CA VAL A 101 7.14 11.46 10.55
C VAL A 101 6.38 10.73 9.44
N SER A 102 6.11 11.43 8.35
CA SER A 102 5.40 10.90 7.19
C SER A 102 6.24 11.10 5.94
N VAL A 103 6.62 10.01 5.31
CA VAL A 103 7.38 9.99 4.05
C VAL A 103 6.63 9.09 3.07
N PRO A 104 6.48 9.50 1.79
CA PRO A 104 5.90 8.62 0.78
C PRO A 104 6.67 7.31 0.67
N ALA A 105 5.93 6.21 0.54
CA ALA A 105 6.53 4.87 0.47
C ALA A 105 7.40 4.67 -0.78
N LEU A 106 6.99 5.26 -1.89
CA LEU A 106 7.76 5.25 -3.14
C LEU A 106 8.38 6.62 -3.41
N ASN A 107 9.56 6.65 -4.00
CA ASN A 107 10.22 7.89 -4.38
C ASN A 107 9.47 8.58 -5.52
N ARG A 108 8.86 9.75 -5.23
CA ARG A 108 8.05 10.53 -6.18
C ARG A 108 8.88 11.29 -7.21
N LYS A 109 10.19 11.42 -7.01
CA LYS A 109 11.09 12.18 -7.89
C LYS A 109 11.89 11.27 -8.83
N LYS A 110 11.96 9.97 -8.53
CA LYS A 110 12.70 9.02 -9.36
C LYS A 110 11.97 8.84 -10.69
N ILE A 111 12.71 8.98 -11.77
CA ILE A 111 12.21 8.81 -13.13
C ILE A 111 12.42 7.35 -13.55
N TRP A 112 11.42 6.79 -14.18
CA TRP A 112 11.38 5.43 -14.68
C TRP A 112 11.07 5.41 -16.16
N ASN A 113 11.77 4.59 -16.90
CA ASN A 113 11.48 4.37 -18.33
C ASN A 113 10.38 3.31 -18.46
N PHE A 114 9.17 3.76 -18.75
CA PHE A 114 8.01 2.90 -18.95
C PHE A 114 7.91 2.47 -20.43
N VAL A 115 7.86 1.17 -20.65
CA VAL A 115 7.70 0.56 -21.99
C VAL A 115 6.30 -0.07 -22.06
N PRO A 116 5.39 0.48 -22.89
CA PRO A 116 4.05 -0.08 -23.07
C PRO A 116 4.11 -1.50 -23.65
N ALA A 117 3.28 -2.40 -23.11
CA ALA A 117 3.01 -3.72 -23.69
C ALA A 117 1.64 -3.77 -24.37
N ALA A 118 0.68 -3.00 -23.86
CA ALA A 118 -0.63 -2.81 -24.48
C ALA A 118 -0.63 -1.70 -25.52
N LYS A 119 -1.66 -1.66 -26.37
CA LYS A 119 -1.86 -0.67 -27.43
C LYS A 119 -3.22 -0.01 -27.27
N GLU A 120 -3.39 1.16 -27.90
CA GLU A 120 -4.69 1.82 -28.01
C GLU A 120 -5.71 0.91 -28.69
N GLY A 121 -6.91 0.82 -28.11
CA GLY A 121 -7.98 -0.05 -28.56
C GLY A 121 -7.96 -1.46 -27.96
N ASP A 122 -6.90 -1.87 -27.27
CA ASP A 122 -6.86 -3.17 -26.60
C ASP A 122 -7.88 -3.22 -25.45
N GLU A 123 -8.58 -4.34 -25.35
CA GLU A 123 -9.44 -4.64 -24.21
C GLU A 123 -8.60 -5.33 -23.11
N LEU A 124 -8.54 -4.72 -21.94
CA LEU A 124 -7.80 -5.23 -20.80
C LEU A 124 -8.72 -5.55 -19.63
N VAL A 125 -8.34 -6.58 -18.88
CA VAL A 125 -8.99 -6.96 -17.63
C VAL A 125 -8.06 -6.81 -16.43
N ALA A 126 -8.60 -6.94 -15.24
CA ALA A 126 -7.83 -6.91 -13.99
C ALA A 126 -6.62 -7.86 -14.03
N GLY A 127 -5.43 -7.34 -13.77
CA GLY A 127 -4.19 -8.10 -13.75
C GLY A 127 -3.46 -8.19 -15.10
N ASP A 128 -4.06 -7.72 -16.20
CA ASP A 128 -3.35 -7.64 -17.47
C ASP A 128 -2.20 -6.62 -17.41
N VAL A 129 -1.16 -6.86 -18.18
CA VAL A 129 0.05 -6.04 -18.18
C VAL A 129 -0.12 -4.84 -19.11
N LEU A 130 -0.12 -3.64 -18.54
CA LEU A 130 -0.10 -2.37 -19.30
C LEU A 130 1.25 -2.13 -19.95
N GLY A 131 2.32 -2.41 -19.23
CA GLY A 131 3.68 -2.20 -19.68
C GLY A 131 4.69 -2.63 -18.61
N THR A 132 5.94 -2.33 -18.85
CA THR A 132 7.06 -2.75 -18.02
C THR A 132 8.01 -1.61 -17.70
N VAL A 133 8.69 -1.72 -16.56
CA VAL A 133 9.75 -0.83 -16.12
C VAL A 133 10.94 -1.68 -15.67
N GLN A 134 12.14 -1.37 -16.11
CA GLN A 134 13.35 -2.02 -15.59
C GLN A 134 13.66 -1.47 -14.21
N GLU A 135 13.33 -2.21 -13.16
CA GLU A 135 13.51 -1.77 -11.76
C GLU A 135 14.93 -2.02 -11.28
N THR A 136 15.46 -3.24 -11.52
CA THR A 136 16.85 -3.60 -11.24
C THR A 136 17.44 -4.33 -12.46
N THR A 137 18.73 -4.63 -12.46
CA THR A 137 19.36 -5.39 -13.55
C THR A 137 18.74 -6.77 -13.77
N ALA A 138 18.15 -7.36 -12.73
CA ALA A 138 17.55 -8.70 -12.75
C ALA A 138 16.02 -8.68 -12.81
N ILE A 139 15.36 -7.56 -12.52
CA ILE A 139 13.90 -7.52 -12.34
C ILE A 139 13.27 -6.51 -13.30
N LEU A 140 12.43 -7.06 -14.16
CA LEU A 140 11.52 -6.30 -15.00
C LEU A 140 10.16 -6.19 -14.29
N HIS A 141 9.88 -5.01 -13.74
CA HIS A 141 8.63 -4.72 -13.06
C HIS A 141 7.48 -4.61 -14.06
N LYS A 142 6.39 -5.33 -13.83
CA LYS A 142 5.19 -5.29 -14.67
C LYS A 142 4.16 -4.37 -14.06
N ILE A 143 3.80 -3.32 -14.78
CA ILE A 143 2.68 -2.44 -14.41
C ILE A 143 1.40 -3.09 -14.93
N MET A 144 0.47 -3.39 -14.03
CA MET A 144 -0.74 -4.15 -14.34
C MET A 144 -1.99 -3.31 -14.10
N VAL A 145 -3.06 -3.64 -14.79
CA VAL A 145 -4.39 -3.08 -14.56
C VAL A 145 -4.81 -3.39 -13.12
N PRO A 146 -5.23 -2.36 -12.34
CA PRO A 146 -5.67 -2.55 -10.96
C PRO A 146 -6.83 -3.55 -10.84
N PRO A 147 -6.89 -4.38 -9.79
CA PRO A 147 -7.95 -5.38 -9.61
C PRO A 147 -9.36 -4.79 -9.44
N THR A 148 -9.45 -3.50 -9.15
CA THR A 148 -10.73 -2.77 -9.07
C THR A 148 -11.38 -2.56 -10.43
N ILE A 149 -10.60 -2.61 -11.51
CA ILE A 149 -11.07 -2.44 -12.89
C ILE A 149 -11.36 -3.82 -13.48
N LYS A 150 -12.64 -4.18 -13.60
CA LYS A 150 -13.03 -5.47 -14.15
C LYS A 150 -12.66 -5.62 -15.62
N LYS A 151 -12.95 -4.59 -16.42
CA LYS A 151 -12.68 -4.54 -17.86
C LYS A 151 -12.64 -3.08 -18.32
N GLY A 152 -11.72 -2.76 -19.23
CA GLY A 152 -11.63 -1.45 -19.86
C GLY A 152 -10.93 -1.54 -21.22
N THR A 153 -11.19 -0.55 -22.06
CA THR A 153 -10.53 -0.40 -23.38
C THR A 153 -9.47 0.71 -23.27
N VAL A 154 -8.30 0.46 -23.75
CA VAL A 154 -7.20 1.44 -23.74
C VAL A 154 -7.56 2.60 -24.67
N LYS A 155 -7.79 3.78 -24.10
CA LYS A 155 -8.02 5.02 -24.84
C LYS A 155 -6.72 5.63 -25.35
N TRP A 156 -5.72 5.69 -24.47
CA TRP A 156 -4.36 6.08 -24.80
C TRP A 156 -3.38 5.43 -23.82
N ILE A 157 -2.16 5.20 -24.27
CA ILE A 157 -1.03 4.73 -23.48
C ILE A 157 0.24 5.38 -24.03
N ARG A 158 1.14 5.82 -23.13
CA ARG A 158 2.36 6.55 -23.51
C ARG A 158 3.57 5.86 -22.94
N GLY A 159 4.56 5.58 -23.78
CA GLY A 159 5.89 5.15 -23.38
C GLY A 159 6.83 6.33 -23.15
N GLY A 160 7.84 6.14 -22.33
CA GLY A 160 8.85 7.16 -22.07
C GLY A 160 9.23 7.27 -20.59
N GLU A 161 9.79 8.40 -20.23
CA GLU A 161 10.27 8.69 -18.89
C GLU A 161 9.17 9.35 -18.05
N PHE A 162 8.82 8.71 -16.93
CA PHE A 162 7.77 9.16 -16.03
C PHE A 162 8.16 8.95 -14.57
N THR A 163 7.66 9.79 -13.69
CA THR A 163 7.60 9.50 -12.26
C THR A 163 6.48 8.50 -11.96
N VAL A 164 6.47 7.95 -10.76
CA VAL A 164 5.45 6.94 -10.39
C VAL A 164 4.02 7.49 -10.33
N GLU A 165 3.84 8.81 -10.20
CA GLU A 165 2.52 9.47 -10.11
C GLU A 165 2.00 10.01 -11.44
N GLU A 166 2.88 10.15 -12.44
CA GLU A 166 2.47 10.63 -13.75
C GLU A 166 1.60 9.60 -14.47
N LYS A 167 0.61 10.10 -15.21
CA LYS A 167 -0.34 9.24 -15.92
C LYS A 167 0.28 8.65 -17.17
N ILE A 168 0.28 7.33 -17.25
CA ILE A 168 0.89 6.52 -18.32
C ILE A 168 -0.15 5.96 -19.28
N ALA A 169 -1.40 5.79 -18.83
CA ALA A 169 -2.49 5.24 -19.63
C ALA A 169 -3.85 5.78 -19.19
N CYS A 170 -4.82 5.70 -20.08
CA CYS A 170 -6.22 5.95 -19.78
C CYS A 170 -7.06 4.79 -20.32
N LEU A 171 -7.96 4.27 -19.49
CA LEU A 171 -8.93 3.24 -19.87
C LEU A 171 -10.33 3.82 -19.90
N THR A 172 -11.10 3.47 -20.93
CA THR A 172 -12.55 3.68 -20.98
C THR A 172 -13.24 2.42 -20.43
N LEU A 173 -14.04 2.58 -19.38
CA LEU A 173 -14.76 1.49 -18.73
C LEU A 173 -16.06 1.18 -19.47
N GLY A 174 -16.69 0.04 -19.12
CA GLY A 174 -17.92 -0.41 -19.77
C GLY A 174 -19.15 0.51 -19.60
N ASP A 175 -19.12 1.39 -18.61
CA ASP A 175 -20.12 2.45 -18.37
C ASP A 175 -19.82 3.76 -19.11
N GLY A 176 -18.75 3.79 -19.90
CA GLY A 176 -18.28 4.99 -20.60
C GLY A 176 -17.46 5.95 -19.78
N SER A 177 -17.24 5.69 -18.49
CA SER A 177 -16.34 6.49 -17.66
C SER A 177 -14.87 6.25 -18.03
N GLU A 178 -14.04 7.25 -17.77
CA GLU A 178 -12.61 7.18 -18.05
C GLU A 178 -11.81 7.17 -16.76
N ILE A 179 -10.79 6.33 -16.70
CA ILE A 179 -9.87 6.26 -15.58
C ILE A 179 -8.42 6.38 -16.06
N GLU A 180 -7.70 7.32 -15.49
CA GLU A 180 -6.28 7.49 -15.74
C GLU A 180 -5.46 6.66 -14.76
N LEU A 181 -4.48 5.95 -15.30
CA LEU A 181 -3.61 5.07 -14.55
C LEU A 181 -2.19 5.62 -14.49
N ASP A 182 -1.59 5.48 -13.33
CA ASP A 182 -0.18 5.73 -13.05
C ASP A 182 0.53 4.40 -12.72
N MET A 183 1.76 4.47 -12.23
CA MET A 183 2.53 3.27 -11.87
C MET A 183 2.33 2.81 -10.43
N ILE A 184 1.46 3.49 -9.65
CA ILE A 184 1.18 3.15 -8.25
C ILE A 184 -0.15 2.43 -8.13
N GLN A 185 -0.15 1.31 -7.42
CA GLN A 185 -1.38 0.68 -6.95
C GLN A 185 -1.44 0.76 -5.42
N ARG A 186 -2.50 1.36 -4.86
CA ARG A 186 -2.77 1.30 -3.42
C ARG A 186 -3.59 0.06 -3.13
N TRP A 187 -3.09 -0.78 -2.22
CA TRP A 187 -3.75 -2.02 -1.87
C TRP A 187 -3.95 -2.15 -0.35
N PRO A 188 -5.19 -2.38 0.11
CA PRO A 188 -5.46 -2.61 1.53
C PRO A 188 -4.76 -3.87 2.03
N VAL A 189 -3.98 -3.76 3.12
CA VAL A 189 -3.15 -4.88 3.62
C VAL A 189 -3.96 -6.07 4.12
N ARG A 190 -5.22 -5.86 4.51
CA ARG A 190 -6.10 -6.92 5.03
C ARG A 190 -6.92 -7.62 3.94
N ILE A 191 -6.86 -7.14 2.70
CA ILE A 191 -7.58 -7.73 1.57
C ILE A 191 -6.63 -8.54 0.73
N GLN A 192 -6.91 -9.84 0.59
CA GLN A 192 -6.12 -10.71 -0.28
C GLN A 192 -6.21 -10.23 -1.73
N ARG A 193 -5.05 -10.15 -2.41
CA ARG A 193 -5.04 -9.85 -3.84
C ARG A 193 -5.71 -10.99 -4.61
N PRO A 194 -6.52 -10.66 -5.64
CA PRO A 194 -7.10 -11.67 -6.50
C PRO A 194 -6.01 -12.43 -7.24
N ASN A 195 -6.23 -13.72 -7.44
CA ASN A 195 -5.35 -14.60 -8.21
C ASN A 195 -6.18 -15.45 -9.16
N ALA A 196 -5.58 -15.89 -10.26
CA ALA A 196 -6.24 -16.74 -11.27
C ALA A 196 -6.43 -18.19 -10.77
N GLY A 197 -5.65 -18.61 -9.77
CA GLY A 197 -5.75 -19.95 -9.18
C GLY A 197 -4.69 -20.17 -8.10
N LYS A 198 -4.96 -21.12 -7.22
CA LYS A 198 -4.03 -21.55 -6.18
C LYS A 198 -3.45 -22.91 -6.58
N PHE A 199 -2.13 -22.99 -6.63
CA PHE A 199 -1.44 -24.24 -6.87
C PHE A 199 -1.17 -24.95 -5.55
N THR A 200 -1.34 -26.29 -5.54
CA THR A 200 -0.91 -27.09 -4.40
C THR A 200 0.61 -27.15 -4.36
N PRO A 201 1.25 -26.81 -3.25
CA PRO A 201 2.70 -26.88 -3.12
C PRO A 201 3.17 -28.33 -3.32
N SER A 202 4.11 -28.55 -4.24
CA SER A 202 4.60 -29.89 -4.58
C SER A 202 6.04 -30.16 -4.13
N ARG A 203 6.76 -29.12 -3.71
CA ARG A 203 8.17 -29.23 -3.31
C ARG A 203 8.39 -28.67 -1.91
N PRO A 204 9.14 -29.36 -1.02
CA PRO A 204 9.55 -28.80 0.24
C PRO A 204 10.65 -27.74 0.02
N ARG A 205 10.68 -26.75 0.90
CA ARG A 205 11.76 -25.78 1.00
C ARG A 205 12.83 -26.33 1.95
N ASN A 206 14.07 -26.39 1.50
CA ASN A 206 15.19 -26.70 2.39
C ASN A 206 15.56 -25.46 3.19
N SER A 207 15.35 -25.52 4.50
CA SER A 207 15.72 -24.44 5.42
C SER A 207 17.11 -24.64 6.02
N GLY A 208 17.65 -25.87 5.96
CA GLY A 208 18.94 -26.27 6.48
C GLY A 208 18.87 -27.05 7.80
N PRO A 209 18.14 -26.59 8.83
CA PRO A 209 17.98 -27.37 10.07
C PRO A 209 17.21 -28.66 9.81
N ARG A 210 17.86 -29.83 10.10
CA ARG A 210 17.28 -31.15 9.84
C ARG A 210 15.92 -31.35 10.51
N ILE A 211 15.74 -30.87 11.75
CA ILE A 211 14.47 -31.00 12.49
C ILE A 211 13.33 -30.30 11.75
N THR A 212 13.55 -29.06 11.29
CA THR A 212 12.51 -28.31 10.55
C THR A 212 12.17 -29.00 9.24
N ASP A 213 13.20 -29.39 8.47
CA ASP A 213 12.99 -29.94 7.13
C ASP A 213 12.36 -31.36 7.13
N THR A 214 12.55 -32.15 8.21
CA THR A 214 12.02 -33.52 8.29
C THR A 214 10.71 -33.63 9.06
N MET A 215 10.54 -32.87 10.15
CA MET A 215 9.36 -32.95 11.02
C MET A 215 8.28 -31.94 10.73
N LEU A 216 8.65 -30.75 10.23
CA LEU A 216 7.75 -29.67 9.90
C LEU A 216 8.11 -29.07 8.53
N PRO A 217 8.02 -29.85 7.44
CA PRO A 217 8.44 -29.37 6.13
C PRO A 217 7.60 -28.17 5.70
N VAL A 218 8.28 -27.07 5.38
CA VAL A 218 7.64 -25.87 4.83
C VAL A 218 7.55 -26.04 3.32
N PRO A 219 6.36 -25.99 2.73
CA PRO A 219 6.23 -26.06 1.29
C PRO A 219 6.81 -24.79 0.63
N LYS A 220 7.38 -24.96 -0.56
CA LYS A 220 7.78 -23.86 -1.42
C LYS A 220 6.56 -23.44 -2.22
N GLY A 221 5.96 -22.32 -1.82
CA GLY A 221 4.79 -21.73 -2.47
C GLY A 221 5.14 -20.56 -3.35
#